data_cdeee3db15bb7f3a6179d6ab37b21600
#
_entry.id   cdeee3db15bb7f3a6179d6ab37b21600
#
_cell.length_a   1.000
_cell.length_b   1.000
_cell.length_c   1.000
_cell.angle_alpha   90.00
_cell.angle_beta   90.00
_cell.angle_gamma   90.00
#
_symmetry.space_group_name_H-M   'P 1'
#
loop_
_entity.id
_entity.type
_entity.pdbx_description
1 polymer ?
#
loop_
_entity_poly.entity_id
_entity_poly.type
_entity_poly.pdbx_seq_one_letter_code
_entity_poly.pdbx_strand_id
1 'polypeptide(L)'
;MAAWAKMRFGGWDWPTGATIARAVVRRGSVFSDWTLDVPYLLPAVQWAMIIGELAAPLLLLVRTDRMRVALVLFLLSFHVITYLGLGIVFLPHCVAILSILPWERLRGLRPRTGPAPTRAAAPG
;
A
#
# COMPACT_ATOMS: atom_id res chain seq x y z
N MET A 1 6.12 11.94 -7.38
CA MET A 1 7.48 12.33 -7.84
C MET A 1 8.60 11.97 -6.85
N ALA A 2 8.34 11.10 -5.84
CA ALA A 2 9.34 10.72 -4.83
C ALA A 2 10.55 9.98 -5.45
N ALA A 3 10.34 9.07 -6.41
CA ALA A 3 11.43 8.38 -7.11
C ALA A 3 12.38 9.34 -7.83
N TRP A 4 11.84 10.36 -8.52
CA TRP A 4 12.66 11.38 -9.19
C TRP A 4 13.51 12.17 -8.19
N ALA A 5 12.94 12.58 -7.06
CA ALA A 5 13.67 13.30 -6.01
C ALA A 5 14.81 12.43 -5.44
N LYS A 6 14.56 11.16 -5.20
CA LYS A 6 15.57 10.20 -4.71
C LYS A 6 16.73 10.07 -5.68
N MET A 7 16.47 9.91 -6.97
CA MET A 7 17.50 9.80 -8.00
C MET A 7 18.26 11.11 -8.19
N ARG A 8 17.56 12.27 -8.17
CA ARG A 8 18.19 13.59 -8.37
C ARG A 8 19.09 14.01 -7.21
N PHE A 9 18.67 13.76 -5.96
CA PHE A 9 19.42 14.21 -4.78
C PHE A 9 20.27 13.12 -4.15
N GLY A 10 19.92 11.84 -4.34
CA GLY A 10 20.68 10.68 -3.85
C GLY A 10 21.64 10.08 -4.87
N GLY A 11 21.57 10.53 -6.14
CA GLY A 11 22.38 10.00 -7.23
C GLY A 11 21.92 8.62 -7.70
N TRP A 12 22.57 8.12 -8.76
CA TRP A 12 22.32 6.79 -9.30
C TRP A 12 22.76 5.66 -8.37
N ASP A 13 23.59 5.97 -7.36
CA ASP A 13 24.00 5.03 -6.33
C ASP A 13 22.95 4.87 -5.22
N TRP A 14 21.84 5.64 -5.27
CA TRP A 14 20.79 5.55 -4.26
C TRP A 14 20.24 4.13 -4.12
N PRO A 15 20.01 3.31 -5.20
CA PRO A 15 19.45 1.97 -5.11
C PRO A 15 20.42 0.88 -4.62
N THR A 16 21.58 1.23 -4.07
CA THR A 16 22.57 0.25 -3.56
C THR A 16 22.14 -0.51 -2.30
N GLY A 17 20.99 -0.15 -1.72
CA GLY A 17 20.54 -0.73 -0.44
C GLY A 17 21.07 -0.02 0.79
N ALA A 18 22.06 0.85 0.66
CA ALA A 18 22.71 1.51 1.80
C ALA A 18 21.73 2.36 2.64
N THR A 19 20.74 3.00 2.01
CA THR A 19 19.75 3.81 2.71
C THR A 19 18.84 2.95 3.59
N ILE A 20 18.36 1.81 3.07
CA ILE A 20 17.54 0.87 3.84
C ILE A 20 18.39 0.21 4.92
N ALA A 21 19.63 -0.22 4.61
CA ALA A 21 20.52 -0.78 5.60
C ALA A 21 20.73 0.14 6.80
N ARG A 22 21.00 1.43 6.55
CA ARG A 22 21.10 2.44 7.61
C ARG A 22 19.81 2.60 8.41
N ALA A 23 18.65 2.51 7.74
CA ALA A 23 17.37 2.59 8.41
C ALA A 23 17.15 1.37 9.31
N VAL A 24 17.47 0.15 8.85
CA VAL A 24 17.40 -1.08 9.64
C VAL A 24 18.35 -1.00 10.83
N VAL A 25 19.61 -0.62 10.64
CA VAL A 25 20.59 -0.49 11.74
C VAL A 25 20.15 0.52 12.80
N ARG A 26 19.45 1.62 12.39
CA ARG A 26 19.04 2.66 13.34
C ARG A 26 17.69 2.40 14.02
N ARG A 27 16.77 1.72 13.35
CA ARG A 27 15.36 1.59 13.75
C ARG A 27 14.81 0.20 13.51
N GLY A 28 15.66 -0.77 13.13
CA GLY A 28 15.24 -2.12 12.85
C GLY A 28 14.59 -2.79 14.04
N SER A 29 13.86 -3.83 13.73
CA SER A 29 13.19 -4.70 14.69
C SER A 29 13.59 -6.13 14.39
N VAL A 30 13.22 -7.05 15.26
CA VAL A 30 13.42 -8.51 15.03
C VAL A 30 12.83 -8.97 13.69
N PHE A 31 11.88 -8.21 13.11
CA PHE A 31 11.30 -8.50 11.79
C PHE A 31 12.15 -8.02 10.61
N SER A 32 13.12 -7.13 10.84
CA SER A 32 13.96 -6.56 9.77
C SER A 32 15.45 -6.86 9.92
N ASP A 33 15.94 -7.15 11.12
CA ASP A 33 17.38 -7.28 11.39
C ASP A 33 18.03 -8.38 10.55
N TRP A 34 17.35 -9.51 10.36
CA TRP A 34 17.81 -10.61 9.52
C TRP A 34 18.03 -10.21 8.04
N THR A 35 17.39 -9.14 7.58
CA THR A 35 17.55 -8.67 6.19
C THR A 35 18.94 -8.16 5.88
N LEU A 36 19.71 -7.77 6.91
CA LEU A 36 21.10 -7.33 6.78
C LEU A 36 22.03 -8.49 6.38
N ASP A 37 21.68 -9.71 6.77
CA ASP A 37 22.48 -10.91 6.54
C ASP A 37 22.22 -11.55 5.17
N VAL A 38 21.16 -11.08 4.45
CA VAL A 38 20.81 -11.64 3.14
C VAL A 38 21.43 -10.81 2.01
N PRO A 39 22.40 -11.38 1.27
CA PRO A 39 23.07 -10.67 0.18
C PRO A 39 22.06 -10.17 -0.87
N TYR A 40 22.25 -8.97 -1.35
CA TYR A 40 21.46 -8.34 -2.42
C TYR A 40 19.98 -8.09 -2.11
N LEU A 41 19.45 -8.50 -0.94
CA LEU A 41 18.05 -8.28 -0.59
C LEU A 41 17.72 -6.80 -0.49
N LEU A 42 18.50 -6.03 0.25
CA LEU A 42 18.24 -4.60 0.45
C LEU A 42 18.35 -3.77 -0.84
N PRO A 43 19.35 -3.99 -1.72
CA PRO A 43 19.33 -3.39 -3.06
C PRO A 43 18.08 -3.76 -3.86
N ALA A 44 17.69 -5.04 -3.86
CA ALA A 44 16.50 -5.49 -4.59
C ALA A 44 15.21 -4.83 -4.06
N VAL A 45 15.05 -4.74 -2.75
CA VAL A 45 13.91 -4.03 -2.12
C VAL A 45 13.91 -2.55 -2.52
N GLN A 46 15.07 -1.91 -2.54
CA GLN A 46 15.20 -0.49 -2.88
C GLN A 46 14.85 -0.23 -4.35
N TRP A 47 15.28 -1.10 -5.26
CA TRP A 47 14.84 -1.08 -6.66
C TRP A 47 13.34 -1.31 -6.81
N ALA A 48 12.78 -2.29 -6.10
CA ALA A 48 11.35 -2.56 -6.11
C ALA A 48 10.53 -1.33 -5.64
N MET A 49 11.02 -0.59 -4.64
CA MET A 49 10.40 0.67 -4.20
C MET A 49 10.39 1.73 -5.32
N ILE A 50 11.51 1.92 -6.03
CA ILE A 50 11.59 2.90 -7.13
C ILE A 50 10.63 2.51 -8.25
N ILE A 51 10.64 1.24 -8.66
CA ILE A 51 9.77 0.72 -9.71
C ILE A 51 8.30 0.88 -9.30
N GLY A 52 7.95 0.56 -8.05
CA GLY A 52 6.62 0.75 -7.51
C GLY A 52 6.16 2.21 -7.53
N GLU A 53 7.02 3.14 -7.14
CA GLU A 53 6.73 4.59 -7.19
C GLU A 53 6.55 5.09 -8.62
N LEU A 54 7.35 4.61 -9.56
CA LEU A 54 7.23 4.97 -10.99
C LEU A 54 5.98 4.35 -11.63
N ALA A 55 5.60 3.15 -11.20
CA ALA A 55 4.40 2.48 -11.67
C ALA A 55 3.10 3.03 -11.04
N ALA A 56 3.19 3.75 -9.92
CA ALA A 56 2.03 4.27 -9.22
C ALA A 56 1.04 5.05 -10.11
N PRO A 57 1.45 5.93 -11.07
CA PRO A 57 0.49 6.59 -11.96
C PRO A 57 -0.32 5.62 -12.84
N LEU A 58 0.21 4.43 -13.16
CA LEU A 58 -0.51 3.42 -13.94
C LEU A 58 -1.75 2.90 -13.21
N LEU A 59 -1.80 3.09 -11.89
CA LEU A 59 -2.92 2.74 -11.04
C LEU A 59 -4.18 3.53 -11.40
N LEU A 60 -4.02 4.74 -11.92
CA LEU A 60 -5.13 5.56 -12.39
C LEU A 60 -5.81 4.95 -13.63
N LEU A 61 -5.10 4.06 -14.36
CA LEU A 61 -5.62 3.35 -15.53
C LEU A 61 -6.40 2.08 -15.16
N VAL A 62 -6.36 1.67 -13.90
CA VAL A 62 -7.08 0.48 -13.42
C VAL A 62 -8.58 0.73 -13.45
N ARG A 63 -9.29 -0.03 -14.30
CA ARG A 63 -10.73 0.16 -14.53
C ARG A 63 -11.61 -0.75 -13.69
N THR A 64 -11.11 -1.88 -13.22
CA THR A 64 -11.91 -2.86 -12.49
C THR A 64 -11.78 -2.67 -10.97
N ASP A 65 -12.90 -2.78 -10.27
CA ASP A 65 -12.92 -2.61 -8.80
C ASP A 65 -12.08 -3.67 -8.09
N ARG A 66 -12.05 -4.91 -8.61
CA ARG A 66 -11.22 -5.99 -8.05
C ARG A 66 -9.75 -5.63 -8.08
N MET A 67 -9.26 -5.10 -9.21
CA MET A 67 -7.87 -4.66 -9.33
C MET A 67 -7.58 -3.47 -8.42
N ARG A 68 -8.52 -2.53 -8.28
CA ARG A 68 -8.36 -1.40 -7.35
C ARG A 68 -8.21 -1.87 -5.91
N VAL A 69 -9.07 -2.80 -5.47
CA VAL A 69 -8.99 -3.38 -4.13
C VAL A 69 -7.68 -4.14 -3.93
N ALA A 70 -7.30 -5.02 -4.87
CA ALA A 70 -6.06 -5.77 -4.79
C ALA A 70 -4.85 -4.84 -4.67
N LEU A 71 -4.85 -3.76 -5.42
CA LEU A 71 -3.80 -2.77 -5.42
C LEU A 71 -3.73 -1.98 -4.12
N VAL A 72 -4.87 -1.53 -3.60
CA VAL A 72 -4.93 -0.87 -2.30
C VAL A 72 -4.38 -1.80 -1.21
N LEU A 73 -4.77 -3.08 -1.22
CA LEU A 73 -4.25 -4.07 -0.27
C LEU A 73 -2.74 -4.25 -0.42
N PHE A 74 -2.22 -4.32 -1.64
CA PHE A 74 -0.79 -4.42 -1.92
C PHE A 74 -0.03 -3.20 -1.39
N LEU A 75 -0.51 -1.99 -1.66
CA LEU A 75 0.13 -0.75 -1.18
C LEU A 75 0.06 -0.62 0.35
N LEU A 76 -1.06 -0.99 0.96
CA LEU A 76 -1.18 -0.99 2.43
C LEU A 76 -0.28 -2.03 3.07
N SER A 77 -0.13 -3.23 2.47
CA SER A 77 0.79 -4.25 2.99
C SER A 77 2.23 -3.75 3.04
N PHE A 78 2.67 -2.98 2.04
CA PHE A 78 3.97 -2.32 2.05
C PHE A 78 4.12 -1.37 3.26
N HIS A 79 3.10 -0.58 3.59
CA HIS A 79 3.14 0.31 4.76
C HIS A 79 3.15 -0.47 6.08
N VAL A 80 2.41 -1.57 6.17
CA VAL A 80 2.44 -2.46 7.34
C VAL A 80 3.83 -3.07 7.52
N ILE A 81 4.43 -3.59 6.46
CA ILE A 81 5.80 -4.16 6.50
C ILE A 81 6.81 -3.09 6.93
N THR A 82 6.70 -1.87 6.40
CA THR A 82 7.59 -0.77 6.76
C THR A 82 7.41 -0.36 8.24
N TYR A 83 6.18 -0.37 8.74
CA TYR A 83 5.91 -0.12 10.15
C TYR A 83 6.50 -1.21 11.05
N LEU A 84 6.25 -2.48 10.74
CA LEU A 84 6.76 -3.61 11.53
C LEU A 84 8.29 -3.69 11.50
N GLY A 85 8.90 -3.42 10.34
CA GLY A 85 10.34 -3.49 10.16
C GLY A 85 11.10 -2.28 10.71
N LEU A 86 10.58 -1.08 10.57
CA LEU A 86 11.31 0.17 10.86
C LEU A 86 10.60 1.10 11.85
N GLY A 87 9.39 0.76 12.30
CA GLY A 87 8.59 1.62 13.18
C GLY A 87 8.13 2.94 12.54
N ILE A 88 8.16 3.04 11.19
CA ILE A 88 7.82 4.26 10.47
C ILE A 88 6.36 4.23 10.04
N VAL A 89 5.59 5.26 10.43
CA VAL A 89 4.17 5.40 10.09
C VAL A 89 3.98 6.47 9.02
N PHE A 90 3.34 6.09 7.91
CA PHE A 90 2.97 6.99 6.82
C PHE A 90 1.45 7.21 6.78
N LEU A 91 0.86 7.66 7.88
CA LEU A 91 -0.59 7.77 8.02
C LEU A 91 -1.26 8.60 6.90
N PRO A 92 -0.76 9.78 6.51
CA PRO A 92 -1.38 10.54 5.41
C PRO A 92 -1.38 9.77 4.10
N HIS A 93 -0.33 8.99 3.84
CA HIS A 93 -0.24 8.16 2.63
C HIS A 93 -1.24 7.01 2.65
N CYS A 94 -1.40 6.34 3.79
CA CYS A 94 -2.40 5.30 3.96
C CYS A 94 -3.83 5.82 3.74
N VAL A 95 -4.14 7.02 4.24
CA VAL A 95 -5.43 7.68 4.00
C VAL A 95 -5.65 7.97 2.51
N ALA A 96 -4.62 8.49 1.83
CA ALA A 96 -4.68 8.75 0.39
C ALA A 96 -4.89 7.46 -0.42
N ILE A 97 -4.23 6.35 -0.05
CA ILE A 97 -4.42 5.04 -0.69
C ILE A 97 -5.85 4.54 -0.48
N LEU A 98 -6.39 4.66 0.72
CA LEU A 98 -7.77 4.25 1.04
C LEU A 98 -8.82 5.05 0.27
N SER A 99 -8.53 6.29 -0.12
CA SER A 99 -9.46 7.10 -0.92
C SER A 99 -9.69 6.57 -2.34
N ILE A 100 -8.81 5.68 -2.84
CA ILE A 100 -8.93 5.04 -4.17
C ILE A 100 -10.02 3.95 -4.18
N LEU A 101 -10.44 3.46 -3.01
CA LEU A 101 -11.47 2.42 -2.92
C LEU A 101 -12.83 2.91 -3.43
N PRO A 102 -13.60 2.06 -4.14
CA PRO A 102 -14.94 2.37 -4.60
C PRO A 102 -15.96 2.26 -3.45
N TRP A 103 -15.92 3.18 -2.49
CA TRP A 103 -16.70 3.16 -1.26
C TRP A 103 -18.21 3.06 -1.47
N GLU A 104 -18.72 3.68 -2.56
CA GLU A 104 -20.16 3.66 -2.89
C GLU A 104 -20.62 2.21 -3.15
N ARG A 105 -19.81 1.43 -3.87
CA ARG A 105 -20.14 0.03 -4.20
C ARG A 105 -19.95 -0.90 -3.02
N LEU A 106 -18.95 -0.66 -2.19
CA LEU A 106 -18.72 -1.42 -0.98
C LEU A 106 -19.86 -1.23 0.05
N ARG A 107 -20.45 -0.03 0.12
CA ARG A 107 -21.62 0.25 0.97
C ARG A 107 -22.88 -0.43 0.45
N GLY A 108 -23.03 -0.60 -0.87
CA GLY A 108 -24.17 -1.31 -1.48
C GLY A 108 -24.22 -2.81 -1.20
N LEU A 109 -23.13 -3.38 -0.69
CA LEU A 109 -23.06 -4.80 -0.27
C LEU A 109 -23.63 -5.04 1.14
N ARG A 110 -24.02 -4.00 1.87
CA ARG A 110 -24.76 -4.19 3.14
C ARG A 110 -26.11 -4.85 2.84
N PRO A 111 -26.46 -5.97 3.50
CA PRO A 111 -27.80 -6.56 3.38
C PRO A 111 -28.82 -5.46 3.72
N ARG A 112 -29.80 -5.24 2.84
CA ARG A 112 -30.96 -4.41 3.15
C ARG A 112 -31.74 -5.11 4.27
N THR A 113 -31.45 -4.81 5.51
CA THR A 113 -32.27 -5.14 6.67
C THR A 113 -33.46 -4.17 6.70
N GLY A 114 -34.26 -4.13 5.64
CA GLY A 114 -35.53 -3.44 5.64
C GLY A 114 -36.63 -4.40 6.09
N PRO A 115 -37.68 -3.93 6.82
CA PRO A 115 -38.80 -4.76 7.16
C PRO A 115 -39.45 -5.31 5.88
N ALA A 116 -39.79 -6.61 5.91
CA ALA A 116 -40.49 -7.25 4.80
C ALA A 116 -41.75 -6.45 4.47
N PRO A 117 -42.08 -6.25 3.17
CA PRO A 117 -43.31 -5.55 2.80
C PRO A 117 -44.49 -6.30 3.40
N THR A 118 -45.22 -5.64 4.29
CA THR A 118 -46.45 -6.16 4.86
C THR A 118 -47.39 -6.39 3.69
N ARG A 119 -47.67 -7.67 3.43
CA ARG A 119 -48.62 -8.08 2.40
C ARG A 119 -50.00 -7.54 2.84
N ALA A 120 -50.42 -6.47 2.15
CA ALA A 120 -51.77 -5.93 2.34
C ALA A 120 -52.77 -7.06 2.11
N ALA A 121 -53.58 -7.36 3.15
CA ALA A 121 -54.69 -8.31 3.04
C ALA A 121 -55.64 -7.79 1.98
N ALA A 122 -55.95 -8.61 0.98
CA ALA A 122 -57.00 -8.29 0.00
C ALA A 122 -58.34 -8.24 0.70
N PRO A 123 -59.19 -7.22 0.43
CA PRO A 123 -60.56 -7.23 0.94
C PRO A 123 -61.33 -8.33 0.24
N GLY A 124 -62.03 -9.17 1.04
CA GLY A 124 -63.00 -10.16 0.59
C GLY A 124 -64.33 -9.55 0.13
#